data_03cffa836369d8bbdcd5408aa881d7b5
#
_entry.id   03cffa836369d8bbdcd5408aa881d7b5
#
_cell.length_a   1.000
_cell.length_b   1.000
_cell.length_c   1.000
_cell.angle_alpha   90.00
_cell.angle_beta   90.00
_cell.angle_gamma   90.00
#
_symmetry.space_group_name_H-M   'P 1'
#
loop_
_entity.id
_entity.type
_entity.pdbx_description
1 polymer ?
#
loop_
_entity_poly.entity_id
_entity_poly.type
_entity_poly.pdbx_seq_one_letter_code
_entity_poly.pdbx_strand_id
1 'polypeptide(L)'
;MDIKQLIEIVKKKIETDINLEKILVEDKTFLHKNHVGHRPDKYHLKITIKSKHLEKKNKLESHRQIHNILKNEIKKHIHSLQLNIN
;
A
#
# COMPACT_ATOMS: atom_id res chain seq x y z
N MET A 1 -12.72 4.23 -9.53
CA MET A 1 -12.54 3.44 -8.27
C MET A 1 -12.48 4.39 -7.08
N ASP A 2 -13.33 4.19 -6.09
CA ASP A 2 -13.25 5.01 -4.87
C ASP A 2 -12.21 4.46 -3.89
N ILE A 3 -11.91 5.25 -2.85
CA ILE A 3 -10.87 4.90 -1.89
C ILE A 3 -11.21 3.63 -1.09
N LYS A 4 -12.48 3.41 -0.79
CA LYS A 4 -12.90 2.22 -0.04
C LYS A 4 -12.65 0.94 -0.84
N GLN A 5 -12.98 0.97 -2.12
CA GLN A 5 -12.73 -0.15 -3.03
C GLN A 5 -11.23 -0.41 -3.16
N LEU A 6 -10.44 0.64 -3.29
CA LEU A 6 -8.99 0.51 -3.41
C LEU A 6 -8.39 -0.12 -2.16
N ILE A 7 -8.79 0.33 -0.99
CA ILE A 7 -8.32 -0.24 0.29
C ILE A 7 -8.65 -1.72 0.39
N GLU A 8 -9.87 -2.10 0.02
CA GLU A 8 -10.29 -3.50 0.04
C GLU A 8 -9.45 -4.38 -0.90
N ILE A 9 -9.21 -3.88 -2.11
CA ILE A 9 -8.40 -4.60 -3.10
C ILE A 9 -6.96 -4.77 -2.59
N VAL A 10 -6.37 -3.70 -2.06
CA VAL A 10 -5.01 -3.71 -1.54
C VAL A 10 -4.87 -4.74 -0.41
N LYS A 11 -5.77 -4.69 0.57
CA LYS A 11 -5.77 -5.65 1.68
C LYS A 11 -5.88 -7.08 1.19
N LYS A 12 -6.84 -7.33 0.31
CA LYS A 12 -7.12 -8.68 -0.19
C LYS A 12 -5.96 -9.27 -0.96
N LYS A 13 -5.32 -8.47 -1.81
CA LYS A 13 -4.16 -8.92 -2.58
C LYS A 13 -2.98 -9.29 -1.69
N ILE A 14 -2.69 -8.45 -0.70
CA ILE A 14 -1.60 -8.70 0.23
C ILE A 14 -1.88 -9.94 1.09
N GLU A 15 -3.08 -10.03 1.64
CA GLU A 15 -3.49 -11.16 2.49
C GLU A 15 -3.49 -12.49 1.75
N THR A 16 -3.76 -12.45 0.45
CA THR A 16 -3.76 -13.67 -0.39
C THR A 16 -2.34 -14.20 -0.61
N ASP A 17 -1.38 -13.30 -0.81
CA ASP A 17 -0.01 -13.66 -1.15
C ASP A 17 0.94 -13.80 0.04
N ILE A 18 0.61 -13.15 1.16
CA ILE A 18 1.49 -13.11 2.33
C ILE A 18 0.70 -13.46 3.58
N ASN A 19 1.31 -14.29 4.42
CA ASN A 19 0.73 -14.61 5.72
C ASN A 19 0.97 -13.45 6.69
N LEU A 20 -0.12 -12.81 7.16
CA LEU A 20 -0.07 -11.60 7.98
C LEU A 20 -0.70 -11.83 9.34
N GLU A 21 -0.16 -11.20 10.37
CA GLU A 21 -0.80 -11.06 11.67
C GLU A 21 -1.71 -9.83 11.69
N LYS A 22 -1.30 -8.76 11.02
CA LYS A 22 -2.07 -7.51 11.01
C LYS A 22 -1.78 -6.69 9.76
N ILE A 23 -2.80 -6.00 9.25
CA ILE A 23 -2.66 -5.03 8.17
C ILE A 23 -3.57 -3.83 8.42
N LEU A 24 -3.01 -2.63 8.20
CA LEU A 24 -3.76 -1.39 8.25
C LEU A 24 -3.42 -0.59 6.99
N VAL A 25 -4.45 -0.18 6.25
CA VAL A 25 -4.30 0.66 5.07
C VAL A 25 -4.98 1.99 5.33
N GLU A 26 -4.22 3.07 5.27
CA GLU A 26 -4.71 4.41 5.54
C GLU A 26 -4.64 5.29 4.29
N ASP A 27 -5.69 6.08 4.09
CA ASP A 27 -5.71 7.11 3.05
C ASP A 27 -5.06 8.38 3.59
N LYS A 28 -3.95 8.78 3.00
CA LYS A 28 -3.20 9.99 3.36
C LYS A 28 -3.28 11.06 2.28
N THR A 29 -4.21 10.93 1.35
CA THR A 29 -4.36 11.83 0.22
C THR A 29 -4.53 13.29 0.67
N PHE A 30 -5.25 13.51 1.77
CA PHE A 30 -5.50 14.84 2.32
C PHE A 30 -4.22 15.61 2.66
N LEU A 31 -3.13 14.93 2.95
CA LEU A 31 -1.84 15.56 3.27
C LEU A 31 -1.18 16.18 2.02
N HIS A 32 -1.65 15.82 0.84
CA HIS A 32 -1.03 16.21 -0.43
C HIS A 32 -1.94 17.04 -1.33
N LYS A 33 -3.13 17.41 -0.85
CA LYS A 33 -4.13 18.12 -1.66
C LYS A 33 -3.63 19.39 -2.32
N ASN A 34 -2.75 20.13 -1.63
CA ASN A 34 -2.26 21.42 -2.10
C ASN A 34 -0.86 21.34 -2.71
N HIS A 35 -0.33 20.15 -2.89
CA HIS A 35 0.98 19.99 -3.51
C HIS A 35 0.88 20.17 -5.02
N VAL A 36 1.89 20.81 -5.59
CA VAL A 36 2.05 20.89 -7.04
C VAL A 36 2.18 19.45 -7.56
N GLY A 37 1.39 19.12 -8.59
CA GLY A 37 1.38 17.78 -9.15
C GLY A 37 0.40 16.82 -8.50
N HIS A 38 -0.42 17.30 -7.56
CA HIS A 38 -1.51 16.48 -7.01
C HIS A 38 -2.47 16.06 -8.13
N ARG A 39 -2.80 14.78 -8.17
CA ARG A 39 -3.71 14.21 -9.16
C ARG A 39 -4.98 13.72 -8.46
N PRO A 40 -6.15 14.29 -8.80
CA PRO A 40 -7.40 13.94 -8.12
C PRO A 40 -7.81 12.48 -8.31
N ASP A 41 -7.35 11.82 -9.37
CA ASP A 41 -7.67 10.43 -9.69
C ASP A 41 -6.74 9.43 -9.01
N LYS A 42 -5.75 9.89 -8.26
CA LYS A 42 -4.79 9.03 -7.57
C LYS A 42 -4.68 9.33 -6.09
N TYR A 43 -4.37 8.29 -5.33
CA TYR A 43 -4.36 8.35 -3.88
C TYR A 43 -2.96 8.20 -3.31
N HIS A 44 -2.78 8.71 -2.10
CA HIS A 44 -1.59 8.52 -1.29
C HIS A 44 -1.95 7.58 -0.14
N LEU A 45 -1.32 6.43 -0.10
CA LEU A 45 -1.64 5.40 0.90
C LEU A 45 -0.47 5.15 1.84
N LYS A 46 -0.80 4.83 3.09
CA LYS A 46 0.13 4.29 4.06
C LYS A 46 -0.34 2.90 4.46
N ILE A 47 0.54 1.91 4.30
CA ILE A 47 0.24 0.53 4.66
C ILE A 47 1.16 0.12 5.81
N THR A 48 0.55 -0.30 6.91
CA THR A 48 1.26 -0.84 8.06
C THR A 48 0.98 -2.34 8.14
N ILE A 49 2.04 -3.14 8.13
CA ILE A 49 1.93 -4.60 8.12
C ILE A 49 2.74 -5.19 9.25
N LYS A 50 2.14 -6.16 9.95
CA LYS A 50 2.85 -7.03 10.86
C LYS A 50 2.81 -8.44 10.31
N SER A 51 3.99 -9.00 9.98
CA SER A 51 4.10 -10.31 9.38
C SER A 51 5.42 -10.95 9.76
N LYS A 52 5.35 -12.12 10.38
CA LYS A 52 6.52 -12.91 10.71
C LYS A 52 7.25 -13.36 9.45
N HIS A 53 6.51 -13.60 8.39
CA HIS A 53 7.07 -13.96 7.09
C HIS A 53 7.96 -12.84 6.52
N LEU A 54 7.47 -11.61 6.55
CA LEU A 54 8.22 -10.45 6.04
C LEU A 54 9.35 -10.04 6.99
N GLU A 55 9.19 -10.26 8.28
CA GLU A 55 10.20 -9.97 9.30
C GLU A 55 11.50 -10.71 9.05
N LYS A 56 11.43 -11.89 8.47
CA LYS A 56 12.59 -12.73 8.13
C LYS A 56 13.36 -12.24 6.91
N LYS A 57 12.76 -11.35 6.13
CA LYS A 57 13.37 -10.77 4.93
C LYS A 57 14.00 -9.43 5.27
N ASN A 58 15.00 -9.01 4.48
CA ASN A 58 15.50 -7.66 4.63
C ASN A 58 14.45 -6.65 4.12
N LYS A 59 14.61 -5.40 4.52
CA LYS A 59 13.66 -4.33 4.22
C LYS A 59 13.43 -4.15 2.73
N LEU A 60 14.49 -4.19 1.94
CA LEU A 60 14.41 -4.03 0.50
C LEU A 60 13.57 -5.13 -0.16
N GLU A 61 13.81 -6.37 0.22
CA GLU A 61 13.05 -7.50 -0.32
C GLU A 61 11.57 -7.44 0.04
N SER A 62 11.27 -7.10 1.30
CA SER A 62 9.89 -6.96 1.76
C SER A 62 9.15 -5.87 1.00
N HIS A 63 9.78 -4.71 0.82
CA HIS A 63 9.19 -3.61 0.07
C HIS A 63 8.97 -3.97 -1.40
N ARG A 64 9.93 -4.62 -2.02
CA ARG A 64 9.80 -5.09 -3.41
C ARG A 64 8.66 -6.07 -3.59
N GLN A 65 8.49 -6.98 -2.64
CA GLN A 65 7.41 -7.96 -2.68
C GLN A 65 6.04 -7.27 -2.65
N ILE A 66 5.85 -6.32 -1.73
CA ILE A 66 4.59 -5.56 -1.64
C ILE A 66 4.36 -4.75 -2.91
N HIS A 67 5.38 -4.04 -3.41
CA HIS A 67 5.24 -3.27 -4.65
C HIS A 67 4.88 -4.16 -5.84
N ASN A 68 5.44 -5.35 -5.92
CA ASN A 68 5.12 -6.28 -6.99
C ASN A 68 3.67 -6.78 -6.91
N ILE A 69 3.19 -7.07 -5.70
CA ILE A 69 1.80 -7.48 -5.48
C ILE A 69 0.83 -6.38 -5.93
N LEU A 70 1.16 -5.13 -5.65
CA LEU A 70 0.31 -3.98 -5.93
C LEU A 70 0.64 -3.27 -7.24
N LYS A 71 1.41 -3.88 -8.10
CA LYS A 71 1.92 -3.27 -9.34
C LYS A 71 0.85 -2.55 -10.16
N ASN A 72 -0.30 -3.20 -10.37
CA ASN A 72 -1.39 -2.61 -11.16
C ASN A 72 -2.05 -1.43 -10.45
N GLU A 73 -2.28 -1.55 -9.15
CA GLU A 73 -2.87 -0.49 -8.35
C GLU A 73 -1.96 0.72 -8.26
N ILE A 74 -0.66 0.49 -8.10
CA ILE A 74 0.34 1.58 -8.08
C ILE A 74 0.31 2.32 -9.41
N LYS A 75 0.28 1.60 -10.51
CA LYS A 75 0.27 2.23 -11.84
C LYS A 75 -0.99 3.07 -12.08
N LYS A 76 -2.16 2.57 -11.69
CA LYS A 76 -3.44 3.15 -12.06
C LYS A 76 -4.04 4.07 -11.01
N HIS A 77 -3.85 3.78 -9.73
CA HIS A 77 -4.63 4.42 -8.66
C HIS A 77 -3.82 5.01 -7.51
N ILE A 78 -2.55 4.64 -7.36
CA ILE A 78 -1.74 5.07 -6.24
C ILE A 78 -0.62 5.98 -6.74
N HIS A 79 -0.62 7.23 -6.25
CA HIS A 79 0.44 8.19 -6.58
C HIS A 79 1.69 7.96 -5.71
N SER A 80 1.47 7.75 -4.43
CA SER A 80 2.57 7.41 -3.52
C SER A 80 2.14 6.36 -2.51
N LEU A 81 3.08 5.52 -2.11
CA LEU A 81 2.85 4.42 -1.19
C LEU A 81 3.93 4.43 -0.11
N GLN A 82 3.51 4.59 1.14
CA GLN A 82 4.38 4.48 2.28
C GLN A 82 4.16 3.11 2.94
N LEU A 83 5.25 2.37 3.12
CA LEU A 83 5.19 1.04 3.77
C LEU A 83 5.87 1.08 5.12
N ASN A 84 5.18 0.56 6.11
CA ASN A 84 5.70 0.35 7.45
C ASN A 84 5.53 -1.14 7.79
N ILE A 85 6.62 -1.88 7.77
CA ILE A 85 6.62 -3.32 8.01
C ILE A 85 7.29 -3.60 9.33
N ASN A 86 6.53 -4.19 10.24
CA ASN A 86 7.00 -4.53 11.59
C ASN A 86 7.22 -6.02 11.74
#